data_fa9e09ca585d6ca7d88515da5dc66cd3
#
_entry.id   fa9e09ca585d6ca7d88515da5dc66cd3
#
_cell.length_a   1.000
_cell.length_b   1.000
_cell.length_c   1.000
_cell.angle_alpha   90.00
_cell.angle_beta   90.00
_cell.angle_gamma   90.00
#
_symmetry.space_group_name_H-M   'P 1'
#
loop_
_entity.id
_entity.type
_entity.pdbx_description
1 polymer ?
#
loop_
_entity_poly.entity_id
_entity_poly.type
_entity_poly.pdbx_seq_one_letter_code
_entity_poly.pdbx_strand_id
1 'polypeptide(L)'
;MSVKLIERIEARLAGEGSLDEAARRELLLLLAALKEDVGRLDARHDDHAESIAGFAGAATHEALRSTRNPDLLKLAVDGLSASVKDIESDHPRLVETVNGICTMLSNLGI
;
A
#
# COMPACT_ATOMS: atom_id res chain seq x y z
N MET A 1 -11.30 5.65 9.21
CA MET A 1 -11.63 4.67 8.16
C MET A 1 -10.39 4.17 7.44
N SER A 2 -9.67 5.09 6.78
CA SER A 2 -8.48 4.71 6.00
C SER A 2 -7.37 4.09 6.84
N VAL A 3 -7.11 4.63 8.02
CA VAL A 3 -6.11 4.07 8.94
C VAL A 3 -6.46 2.64 9.33
N LYS A 4 -7.74 2.37 9.57
CA LYS A 4 -8.19 1.01 9.91
C LYS A 4 -8.00 0.02 8.77
N LEU A 5 -8.19 0.47 7.53
CA LEU A 5 -7.92 -0.37 6.37
C LEU A 5 -6.44 -0.74 6.31
N ILE A 6 -5.56 0.22 6.57
CA ILE A 6 -4.12 -0.03 6.57
C ILE A 6 -3.76 -1.00 7.70
N GLU A 7 -4.39 -0.86 8.86
CA GLU A 7 -4.16 -1.79 9.98
C GLU A 7 -4.57 -3.21 9.62
N ARG A 8 -5.62 -3.39 8.83
CA ARG A 8 -6.00 -4.71 8.34
C ARG A 8 -4.96 -5.30 7.41
N ILE A 9 -4.36 -4.45 6.56
CA ILE A 9 -3.28 -4.89 5.68
C ILE A 9 -2.08 -5.33 6.51
N GLU A 10 -1.72 -4.57 7.54
CA GLU A 10 -0.64 -4.92 8.45
C GLU A 10 -0.89 -6.26 9.13
N ALA A 11 -2.11 -6.47 9.61
CA ALA A 11 -2.46 -7.72 10.28
C ALA A 11 -2.35 -8.93 9.33
N ARG A 12 -2.78 -8.76 8.09
CA ARG A 12 -2.68 -9.82 7.09
C ARG A 12 -1.22 -10.16 6.79
N LEU A 13 -0.38 -9.15 6.60
CA LEU A 13 1.04 -9.36 6.34
C LEU A 13 1.74 -10.04 7.51
N ALA A 14 1.42 -9.63 8.73
CA ALA A 14 2.02 -10.22 9.93
C ALA A 14 1.72 -11.71 10.04
N GLY A 15 0.53 -12.14 9.57
CA GLY A 15 0.13 -13.54 9.62
C GLY A 15 0.51 -14.37 8.41
N GLU A 16 1.12 -13.77 7.39
CA GLU A 16 1.42 -14.49 6.14
C GLU A 16 2.70 -15.31 6.27
N GLY A 17 2.54 -16.63 6.37
CA GLY A 17 3.66 -17.53 6.62
C GLY A 17 4.57 -17.80 5.42
N SER A 18 4.07 -17.59 4.20
CA SER A 18 4.84 -17.85 2.99
C SER A 18 5.76 -16.70 2.58
N LEU A 19 5.62 -15.55 3.25
CA LEU A 19 6.37 -14.36 2.90
C LEU A 19 7.76 -14.38 3.54
N ASP A 20 8.78 -14.02 2.76
CA ASP A 20 10.13 -13.87 3.26
C ASP A 20 10.17 -12.86 4.43
N GLU A 21 10.91 -13.20 5.49
CA GLU A 21 10.93 -12.39 6.71
C GLU A 21 11.44 -10.97 6.49
N ALA A 22 12.48 -10.83 5.66
CA ALA A 22 13.03 -9.51 5.35
C ALA A 22 12.01 -8.68 4.58
N ALA A 23 11.30 -9.28 3.62
CA ALA A 23 10.26 -8.60 2.86
C ALA A 23 9.08 -8.21 3.75
N ARG A 24 8.67 -9.11 4.64
CA ARG A 24 7.59 -8.81 5.59
C ARG A 24 7.94 -7.60 6.44
N ARG A 25 9.14 -7.59 7.01
CA ARG A 25 9.58 -6.50 7.87
C ARG A 25 9.60 -5.17 7.14
N GLU A 26 10.14 -5.16 5.94
CA GLU A 26 10.21 -3.93 5.14
C GLU A 26 8.83 -3.41 4.76
N LEU A 27 7.92 -4.31 4.34
CA LEU A 27 6.55 -3.92 4.02
C LEU A 27 5.81 -3.39 5.24
N LEU A 28 6.00 -4.02 6.40
CA LEU A 28 5.36 -3.54 7.63
C LEU A 28 5.87 -2.16 8.01
N LEU A 29 7.17 -1.88 7.83
CA LEU A 29 7.71 -0.55 8.08
C LEU A 29 7.11 0.48 7.12
N LEU A 30 6.98 0.14 5.84
CA LEU A 30 6.39 1.04 4.86
C LEU A 30 4.91 1.28 5.15
N LEU A 31 4.17 0.25 5.56
CA LEU A 31 2.76 0.40 5.92
C LEU A 31 2.57 1.24 7.18
N ALA A 32 3.48 1.12 8.15
CA ALA A 32 3.45 1.97 9.34
C ALA A 32 3.65 3.44 8.97
N ALA A 33 4.59 3.71 8.06
CA ALA A 33 4.82 5.06 7.56
C ALA A 33 3.61 5.57 6.77
N LEU A 34 3.01 4.72 5.95
CA LEU A 34 1.81 5.07 5.19
C LEU A 34 0.66 5.43 6.12
N LYS A 35 0.45 4.62 7.15
CA LYS A 35 -0.61 4.85 8.13
C LYS A 35 -0.45 6.21 8.81
N GLU A 36 0.78 6.54 9.19
CA GLU A 36 1.07 7.81 9.82
C GLU A 36 0.86 8.98 8.86
N ASP A 37 1.34 8.86 7.63
CA ASP A 37 1.20 9.92 6.62
C ASP A 37 -0.27 10.14 6.24
N VAL A 38 -1.02 9.06 6.06
CA VAL A 38 -2.45 9.14 5.76
C VAL A 38 -3.22 9.77 6.93
N GLY A 39 -2.83 9.43 8.14
CA GLY A 39 -3.47 9.99 9.34
C GLY A 39 -3.27 11.48 9.50
N ARG A 40 -2.27 12.07 8.83
CA ARG A 40 -2.00 13.50 8.86
C ARG A 40 -2.70 14.29 7.77
N LEU A 41 -3.33 13.60 6.81
CA LEU A 41 -4.07 14.28 5.76
C LEU A 41 -5.30 14.97 6.36
N ASP A 42 -5.57 16.18 5.90
CA ASP A 42 -6.73 16.91 6.38
C ASP A 42 -8.01 16.47 5.67
N ALA A 43 -9.15 17.03 6.09
CA ALA A 43 -10.45 16.64 5.56
C ALA A 43 -10.60 16.84 4.05
N ARG A 44 -9.84 17.77 3.47
CA ARG A 44 -9.88 18.01 2.02
C ARG A 44 -9.36 16.81 1.23
N HIS A 45 -8.57 15.95 1.88
CA HIS A 45 -7.94 14.82 1.25
C HIS A 45 -8.51 13.47 1.69
N ASP A 46 -9.72 13.46 2.27
CA ASP A 46 -10.35 12.21 2.71
C ASP A 46 -10.55 11.22 1.57
N ASP A 47 -10.94 11.70 0.39
CA ASP A 47 -11.10 10.84 -0.78
C ASP A 47 -9.76 10.25 -1.22
N HIS A 48 -8.70 11.05 -1.17
CA HIS A 48 -7.35 10.56 -1.47
C HIS A 48 -6.93 9.49 -0.47
N ALA A 49 -7.18 9.73 0.83
CA ALA A 49 -6.84 8.77 1.86
C ALA A 49 -7.55 7.44 1.64
N GLU A 50 -8.82 7.46 1.30
CA GLU A 50 -9.59 6.24 1.03
C GLU A 50 -9.08 5.51 -0.21
N SER A 51 -8.77 6.25 -1.27
CA SER A 51 -8.23 5.66 -2.49
C SER A 51 -6.88 5.01 -2.23
N ILE A 52 -5.98 5.69 -1.52
CA ILE A 52 -4.66 5.18 -1.17
C ILE A 52 -4.80 3.87 -0.38
N ALA A 53 -5.60 3.89 0.69
CA ALA A 53 -5.80 2.71 1.53
C ALA A 53 -6.45 1.57 0.75
N GLY A 54 -7.45 1.88 -0.08
CA GLY A 54 -8.14 0.88 -0.89
C GLY A 54 -7.23 0.20 -1.90
N PHE A 55 -6.45 0.98 -2.63
CA PHE A 55 -5.52 0.41 -3.62
C PHE A 55 -4.34 -0.30 -2.94
N ALA A 56 -3.88 0.18 -1.79
CA ALA A 56 -2.85 -0.54 -1.02
C ALA A 56 -3.37 -1.91 -0.60
N GLY A 57 -4.62 -1.99 -0.16
CA GLY A 57 -5.25 -3.26 0.20
C GLY A 57 -5.40 -4.18 -0.99
N ALA A 58 -5.89 -3.67 -2.12
CA ALA A 58 -6.05 -4.45 -3.34
C ALA A 58 -4.71 -4.98 -3.84
N ALA A 59 -3.68 -4.12 -3.88
CA ALA A 59 -2.35 -4.52 -4.35
C ALA A 59 -1.74 -5.59 -3.45
N THR A 60 -1.88 -5.45 -2.13
CA THR A 60 -1.39 -6.44 -1.19
C THR A 60 -2.12 -7.77 -1.38
N HIS A 61 -3.44 -7.71 -1.53
CA HIS A 61 -4.24 -8.92 -1.79
C HIS A 61 -3.74 -9.65 -3.04
N GLU A 62 -3.54 -8.93 -4.14
CA GLU A 62 -3.09 -9.55 -5.38
C GLU A 62 -1.68 -10.12 -5.26
N ALA A 63 -0.79 -9.42 -4.56
CA ALA A 63 0.58 -9.89 -4.37
C ALA A 63 0.65 -11.16 -3.51
N LEU A 64 -0.28 -11.34 -2.58
CA LEU A 64 -0.29 -12.47 -1.65
C LEU A 64 -1.19 -13.64 -2.08
N ARG A 65 -1.86 -13.53 -3.23
CA ARG A 65 -2.74 -14.62 -3.70
C ARG A 65 -1.93 -15.89 -3.91
N SER A 66 -2.53 -17.02 -3.54
CA SER A 66 -1.92 -18.33 -3.79
C SER A 66 -1.78 -18.61 -5.29
N THR A 67 -2.75 -18.16 -6.09
CA THR A 67 -2.69 -18.19 -7.55
C THR A 67 -2.64 -16.76 -8.04
N ARG A 68 -1.45 -16.29 -8.39
CA ARG A 68 -1.27 -14.89 -8.77
C ARG A 68 -1.82 -14.60 -10.16
N ASN A 69 -2.35 -13.39 -10.28
CA ASN A 69 -2.79 -12.84 -11.54
C ASN A 69 -1.97 -11.57 -11.80
N PRO A 70 -0.92 -11.65 -12.64
CA PRO A 70 -0.04 -10.50 -12.87
C PRO A 70 -0.75 -9.26 -13.38
N ASP A 71 -1.80 -9.43 -14.17
CA ASP A 71 -2.55 -8.29 -14.70
C ASP A 71 -3.30 -7.55 -13.61
N LEU A 72 -3.93 -8.29 -12.70
CA LEU A 72 -4.63 -7.67 -11.57
C LEU A 72 -3.67 -7.00 -10.61
N LEU A 73 -2.51 -7.63 -10.35
CA LEU A 73 -1.49 -7.02 -9.51
C LEU A 73 -1.02 -5.70 -10.12
N LYS A 74 -0.73 -5.70 -11.42
CA LYS A 74 -0.28 -4.48 -12.10
C LYS A 74 -1.34 -3.38 -12.03
N LEU A 75 -2.61 -3.73 -12.26
CA LEU A 75 -3.69 -2.75 -12.18
C LEU A 75 -3.79 -2.14 -10.78
N ALA A 76 -3.69 -2.97 -9.73
CA ALA A 76 -3.78 -2.49 -8.37
C ALA A 76 -2.59 -1.61 -7.99
N VAL A 77 -1.37 -2.00 -8.38
CA VAL A 77 -0.16 -1.22 -8.14
C VAL A 77 -0.23 0.11 -8.89
N ASP A 78 -0.67 0.08 -10.16
CA ASP A 78 -0.82 1.31 -10.94
C ASP A 78 -1.88 2.24 -10.31
N GLY A 79 -2.96 1.66 -9.79
CA GLY A 79 -3.98 2.42 -9.08
C GLY A 79 -3.43 3.09 -7.82
N LEU A 80 -2.63 2.36 -7.06
CA LEU A 80 -1.99 2.90 -5.86
C LEU A 80 -1.06 4.06 -6.22
N SER A 81 -0.23 3.89 -7.23
CA SER A 81 0.66 4.94 -7.71
C SER A 81 -0.12 6.18 -8.17
N ALA A 82 -1.20 5.96 -8.92
CA ALA A 82 -2.04 7.06 -9.40
C ALA A 82 -2.74 7.80 -8.27
N SER A 83 -3.06 7.10 -7.17
CA SER A 83 -3.83 7.68 -6.08
C SER A 83 -3.13 8.83 -5.36
N VAL A 84 -1.81 8.99 -5.52
CA VAL A 84 -1.05 10.06 -4.87
C VAL A 84 -0.57 11.16 -5.82
N LYS A 85 -0.86 11.05 -7.11
CA LYS A 85 -0.34 12.03 -8.08
C LYS A 85 -0.85 13.44 -7.85
N ASP A 86 -2.10 13.59 -7.48
CA ASP A 86 -2.71 14.90 -7.30
C ASP A 86 -2.20 15.64 -6.07
N ILE A 87 -1.62 14.93 -5.11
CA ILE A 87 -1.15 15.52 -3.86
C ILE A 87 0.36 15.47 -3.72
N GLU A 88 1.06 15.14 -4.80
CA GLU A 88 2.51 14.96 -4.79
C GLU A 88 3.28 16.19 -4.33
N SER A 89 2.87 17.39 -4.79
CA SER A 89 3.57 18.61 -4.44
C SER A 89 3.44 18.97 -2.96
N ASP A 90 2.32 18.62 -2.34
CA ASP A 90 2.04 18.95 -0.94
C ASP A 90 2.51 17.85 0.03
N HIS A 91 2.64 16.61 -0.46
CA HIS A 91 2.94 15.45 0.38
C HIS A 91 4.01 14.55 -0.25
N PRO A 92 5.23 15.06 -0.45
CA PRO A 92 6.28 14.27 -1.14
C PRO A 92 6.69 13.00 -0.38
N ARG A 93 6.67 13.02 0.96
CA ARG A 93 7.01 11.84 1.74
C ARG A 93 5.99 10.71 1.55
N LEU A 94 4.72 11.07 1.44
CA LEU A 94 3.65 10.11 1.18
C LEU A 94 3.88 9.44 -0.17
N VAL A 95 4.26 10.20 -1.18
CA VAL A 95 4.56 9.66 -2.51
C VAL A 95 5.74 8.70 -2.45
N GLU A 96 6.80 9.04 -1.74
CA GLU A 96 7.95 8.15 -1.57
C GLU A 96 7.56 6.83 -0.90
N THR A 97 6.74 6.90 0.15
CA THR A 97 6.26 5.71 0.86
C THR A 97 5.43 4.82 -0.08
N VAL A 98 4.51 5.44 -0.82
CA VAL A 98 3.67 4.70 -1.77
C VAL A 98 4.51 4.05 -2.87
N ASN A 99 5.50 4.77 -3.40
CA ASN A 99 6.39 4.20 -4.41
C ASN A 99 7.18 3.01 -3.87
N GLY A 100 7.63 3.09 -2.62
CA GLY A 100 8.31 1.97 -1.97
C GLY A 100 7.41 0.74 -1.85
N ILE A 101 6.17 0.93 -1.45
CA ILE A 101 5.19 -0.14 -1.36
C ILE A 101 4.94 -0.76 -2.73
N CYS A 102 4.75 0.07 -3.75
CA CYS A 102 4.54 -0.40 -5.12
C CYS A 102 5.69 -1.27 -5.59
N THR A 103 6.92 -0.84 -5.36
CA THR A 103 8.12 -1.58 -5.74
C THR A 103 8.17 -2.93 -5.03
N MET A 104 7.95 -2.94 -3.71
CA MET A 104 7.98 -4.18 -2.93
C MET A 104 6.92 -5.16 -3.39
N LEU A 105 5.68 -4.70 -3.58
CA LEU A 105 4.59 -5.59 -3.98
C LEU A 105 4.80 -6.13 -5.39
N SER A 106 5.32 -5.32 -6.30
CA SER A 106 5.64 -5.76 -7.65
C SER A 106 6.73 -6.84 -7.64
N ASN A 107 7.73 -6.68 -6.79
CA ASN A 107 8.80 -7.66 -6.66
C ASN A 107 8.29 -8.99 -6.09
N LEU A 108 7.33 -8.95 -5.16
CA LEU A 108 6.71 -10.16 -4.63
C LEU A 108 5.91 -10.91 -5.70
N GLY A 109 5.37 -10.18 -6.66
CA GLY A 109 4.55 -10.75 -7.72
C GLY A 109 5.32 -11.43 -8.84
N ILE A 110 6.64 -11.33 -8.85
CA ILE A 110 7.49 -11.94 -9.89
C ILE A 110 7.71 -13.46 -9.67
#